data_23bb88bf3b16705f3b2f68e22126c5fc
#
_entry.id   23bb88bf3b16705f3b2f68e22126c5fc
#
_cell.length_a   1.000
_cell.length_b   1.000
_cell.length_c   1.000
_cell.angle_alpha   90.00
_cell.angle_beta   90.00
_cell.angle_gamma   90.00
#
_symmetry.space_group_name_H-M   'P 1'
#
loop_
_entity.id
_entity.type
_entity.pdbx_description
1 polymer ?
#
loop_
_entity_poly.entity_id
_entity_poly.type
_entity_poly.pdbx_seq_one_letter_code
_entity_poly.pdbx_strand_id
1 'polypeptide(L)'
;MANVLITGGAGFLGSRLARDLLTTGGLEVGSGKARPLDRLTLVDRVPVPPDLAADARVSGIEGDLRRLLAPDRGAPAPLPVADVIFHLAAAVSAECEADFDLGIQANLGVTEALLAACRSLRTSPVVVFASSLAAFGDSRDHPLPAVVDDQTLPNPQTSYGVQKVIGEQLMADYTRKGFLRGRTVRLMTVCVRPGRPNAAASGFLSSIIREPLAGQRAVCPVGPQTAVALASPARTIQGLRRAAASDDDTWGGRSAVNLPALTVTVADMVEALEQVAGPEAAGLIDWVPDPAAARIVSGWPARLRTDRAAGLGLTPDPDFRSMIEMHIAETRAAPGQPTRS
;
A
#
# COMPACT_ATOMS: atom_id res chain seq x y z
N MET A 1 -15.73 -6.31 20.71
CA MET A 1 -14.81 -7.03 19.84
C MET A 1 -14.88 -6.43 18.44
N ALA A 2 -13.90 -6.62 17.59
CA ALA A 2 -13.83 -6.04 16.24
C ALA A 2 -13.69 -7.15 15.19
N ASN A 3 -14.53 -7.08 14.15
CA ASN A 3 -14.44 -7.91 12.97
C ASN A 3 -13.73 -7.11 11.86
N VAL A 4 -12.66 -7.65 11.30
CA VAL A 4 -11.84 -7.01 10.27
C VAL A 4 -11.87 -7.83 8.99
N LEU A 5 -12.02 -7.15 7.87
CA LEU A 5 -11.88 -7.75 6.55
C LEU A 5 -10.72 -7.07 5.81
N ILE A 6 -9.83 -7.86 5.22
CA ILE A 6 -8.72 -7.38 4.38
C ILE A 6 -8.87 -7.99 2.99
N THR A 7 -9.13 -7.18 1.98
CA THR A 7 -9.02 -7.60 0.58
C THR A 7 -7.57 -7.47 0.12
N GLY A 8 -7.07 -8.41 -0.68
CA GLY A 8 -5.64 -8.54 -0.92
C GLY A 8 -4.90 -9.07 0.33
N GLY A 9 -5.60 -9.87 1.16
CA GLY A 9 -5.15 -10.31 2.47
C GLY A 9 -3.94 -11.25 2.46
N ALA A 10 -3.75 -12.00 1.38
CA ALA A 10 -2.58 -12.86 1.19
C ALA A 10 -1.40 -12.12 0.49
N GLY A 11 -1.65 -10.91 -0.03
CA GLY A 11 -0.61 -10.05 -0.62
C GLY A 11 0.36 -9.50 0.41
N PHE A 12 1.42 -8.81 -0.06
CA PHE A 12 2.50 -8.29 0.78
C PHE A 12 2.00 -7.41 1.94
N LEU A 13 1.26 -6.34 1.66
CA LEU A 13 0.77 -5.44 2.71
C LEU A 13 -0.38 -6.07 3.51
N GLY A 14 -1.25 -6.84 2.85
CA GLY A 14 -2.39 -7.48 3.51
C GLY A 14 -1.97 -8.50 4.55
N SER A 15 -1.05 -9.40 4.21
CA SER A 15 -0.53 -10.40 5.15
C SER A 15 0.27 -9.77 6.29
N ARG A 16 0.99 -8.67 6.00
CA ARG A 16 1.72 -7.92 7.02
C ARG A 16 0.79 -7.22 8.00
N LEU A 17 -0.26 -6.56 7.50
CA LEU A 17 -1.29 -5.96 8.32
C LEU A 17 -2.01 -7.02 9.18
N ALA A 18 -2.30 -8.18 8.59
CA ALA A 18 -2.90 -9.29 9.31
C ALA A 18 -2.03 -9.75 10.50
N ARG A 19 -0.72 -9.97 10.28
CA ARG A 19 0.21 -10.35 11.37
C ARG A 19 0.29 -9.28 12.45
N ASP A 20 0.33 -8.01 12.06
CA ASP A 20 0.37 -6.89 13.00
C ASP A 20 -0.90 -6.83 13.87
N LEU A 21 -2.09 -7.00 13.27
CA LEU A 21 -3.36 -7.03 13.98
C LEU A 21 -3.47 -8.24 14.93
N LEU A 22 -2.98 -9.41 14.52
CA LEU A 22 -2.97 -10.62 15.36
C LEU A 22 -2.01 -10.47 16.54
N THR A 23 -0.82 -9.89 16.32
CA THR A 23 0.19 -9.65 17.35
C THR A 23 -0.29 -8.63 18.39
N THR A 24 -0.93 -7.54 17.93
CA THR A 24 -1.48 -6.52 18.85
C THR A 24 -2.78 -6.97 19.51
N GLY A 25 -3.43 -8.02 18.99
CA GLY A 25 -4.67 -8.58 19.54
C GLY A 25 -5.90 -7.69 19.38
N GLY A 26 -5.81 -6.57 18.67
CA GLY A 26 -6.92 -5.65 18.49
C GLY A 26 -6.57 -4.41 17.69
N LEU A 27 -7.58 -3.55 17.47
CA LEU A 27 -7.41 -2.27 16.81
C LEU A 27 -8.37 -1.22 17.38
N GLU A 28 -8.01 0.03 17.22
CA GLU A 28 -8.90 1.17 17.43
C GLU A 28 -9.78 1.33 16.18
N VAL A 29 -11.06 1.65 16.38
CA VAL A 29 -12.04 1.83 15.30
C VAL A 29 -12.80 3.13 15.51
N GLY A 30 -12.48 4.15 14.74
CA GLY A 30 -13.27 5.39 14.59
C GLY A 30 -13.58 6.18 15.88
N SER A 31 -13.02 5.83 17.02
CA SER A 31 -13.31 6.43 18.33
C SER A 31 -12.14 6.44 19.30
N GLY A 32 -10.96 6.06 18.86
CA GLY A 32 -9.76 6.04 19.69
C GLY A 32 -9.74 5.00 20.82
N LYS A 33 -10.72 4.10 20.89
CA LYS A 33 -10.72 2.99 21.87
C LYS A 33 -10.33 1.69 21.18
N ALA A 34 -9.32 1.02 21.74
CA ALA A 34 -8.92 -0.30 21.28
C ALA A 34 -10.03 -1.33 21.54
N ARG A 35 -10.37 -2.10 20.50
CA ARG A 35 -11.33 -3.21 20.56
C ARG A 35 -10.56 -4.51 20.30
N PRO A 36 -10.72 -5.54 21.15
CA PRO A 36 -10.12 -6.84 20.89
C PRO A 36 -10.55 -7.39 19.53
N LEU A 37 -9.63 -8.00 18.80
CA LEU A 37 -9.88 -8.64 17.52
C LEU A 37 -10.67 -9.93 17.74
N ASP A 38 -11.85 -10.01 17.15
CA ASP A 38 -12.71 -11.19 17.19
C ASP A 38 -12.46 -12.09 15.97
N ARG A 39 -12.60 -11.51 14.79
CA ARG A 39 -12.40 -12.21 13.51
C ARG A 39 -11.60 -11.36 12.52
N LEU A 40 -10.71 -12.03 11.80
CA LEU A 40 -9.93 -11.47 10.71
C LEU A 40 -10.23 -12.27 9.44
N THR A 41 -10.99 -11.68 8.52
CA THR A 41 -11.29 -12.30 7.23
C THR A 41 -10.31 -11.79 6.18
N LEU A 42 -9.57 -12.70 5.57
CA LEU A 42 -8.62 -12.41 4.49
C LEU A 42 -9.20 -12.88 3.17
N VAL A 43 -9.41 -11.95 2.24
CA VAL A 43 -9.94 -12.25 0.90
C VAL A 43 -8.85 -12.02 -0.13
N ASP A 44 -8.51 -13.03 -0.90
CA ASP A 44 -7.48 -12.95 -1.94
C ASP A 44 -7.74 -13.97 -3.06
N ARG A 45 -7.06 -13.82 -4.20
CA ARG A 45 -7.04 -14.77 -5.32
C ARG A 45 -6.13 -15.98 -5.07
N VAL A 46 -5.28 -15.88 -4.06
CA VAL A 46 -4.34 -16.92 -3.64
C VAL A 46 -4.63 -17.33 -2.19
N PRO A 47 -4.26 -18.56 -1.78
CA PRO A 47 -4.54 -19.03 -0.43
C PRO A 47 -3.84 -18.19 0.64
N VAL A 48 -4.46 -18.11 1.81
CA VAL A 48 -3.91 -17.43 2.99
C VAL A 48 -2.58 -18.10 3.40
N PRO A 49 -1.53 -17.33 3.72
CA PRO A 49 -0.28 -17.87 4.23
C PRO A 49 -0.50 -18.83 5.42
N PRO A 50 0.22 -19.98 5.47
CA PRO A 50 0.00 -21.01 6.48
C PRO A 50 0.09 -20.53 7.93
N ASP A 51 1.01 -19.61 8.22
CA ASP A 51 1.18 -19.01 9.54
C ASP A 51 -0.05 -18.19 9.98
N LEU A 52 -0.70 -17.50 9.05
CA LEU A 52 -1.94 -16.77 9.31
C LEU A 52 -3.14 -17.73 9.41
N ALA A 53 -3.19 -18.75 8.55
CA ALA A 53 -4.27 -19.73 8.55
C ALA A 53 -4.29 -20.59 9.84
N ALA A 54 -3.18 -20.68 10.56
CA ALA A 54 -3.08 -21.41 11.83
C ALA A 54 -3.74 -20.67 13.02
N ASP A 55 -4.00 -19.36 12.93
CA ASP A 55 -4.66 -18.61 14.00
C ASP A 55 -6.20 -18.79 13.92
N ALA A 56 -6.82 -19.24 15.00
CA ALA A 56 -8.26 -19.52 15.06
C ALA A 56 -9.16 -18.29 14.76
N ARG A 57 -8.63 -17.08 14.88
CA ARG A 57 -9.34 -15.83 14.55
C ARG A 57 -9.38 -15.56 13.04
N VAL A 58 -8.54 -16.23 12.25
CA VAL A 58 -8.39 -15.99 10.80
C VAL A 58 -9.35 -16.86 10.01
N SER A 59 -10.02 -16.26 9.05
CA SER A 59 -10.81 -16.95 8.03
C SER A 59 -10.33 -16.53 6.65
N GLY A 60 -9.98 -17.48 5.79
CA GLY A 60 -9.60 -17.24 4.41
C GLY A 60 -10.79 -17.37 3.45
N ILE A 61 -10.93 -16.46 2.52
CA ILE A 61 -11.84 -16.57 1.38
C ILE A 61 -10.99 -16.45 0.11
N GLU A 62 -10.80 -17.55 -0.59
CA GLU A 62 -10.04 -17.59 -1.85
C GLU A 62 -10.97 -17.35 -3.03
N GLY A 63 -10.62 -16.41 -3.89
CA GLY A 63 -11.35 -16.14 -5.13
C GLY A 63 -11.19 -14.72 -5.65
N ASP A 64 -11.73 -14.51 -6.84
CA ASP A 64 -11.85 -13.17 -7.41
C ASP A 64 -12.94 -12.40 -6.67
N LEU A 65 -12.55 -11.34 -5.97
CA LEU A 65 -13.46 -10.54 -5.14
C LEU A 65 -14.66 -10.00 -5.93
N ARG A 66 -14.46 -9.64 -7.20
CA ARG A 66 -15.55 -9.19 -8.07
C ARG A 66 -16.60 -10.28 -8.28
N ARG A 67 -16.16 -11.53 -8.47
CA ARG A 67 -17.06 -12.68 -8.61
C ARG A 67 -17.73 -13.04 -7.28
N LEU A 68 -16.97 -12.97 -6.20
CA LEU A 68 -17.47 -13.21 -4.84
C LEU A 68 -18.55 -12.20 -4.43
N LEU A 69 -18.45 -10.95 -4.90
CA LEU A 69 -19.40 -9.88 -4.61
C LEU A 69 -20.45 -9.69 -5.71
N ALA A 70 -20.34 -10.40 -6.85
CA ALA A 70 -21.33 -10.31 -7.91
C ALA A 70 -22.70 -10.79 -7.39
N PRO A 71 -23.79 -10.06 -7.72
CA PRO A 71 -25.12 -10.48 -7.34
C PRO A 71 -25.48 -11.79 -8.07
N ASP A 72 -25.60 -12.87 -7.32
CA ASP A 72 -26.16 -14.10 -7.86
C ASP A 72 -27.69 -13.92 -7.95
N ARG A 73 -28.21 -13.90 -9.19
CA ARG A 73 -29.65 -13.78 -9.49
C ARG A 73 -30.37 -12.62 -8.75
N GLY A 74 -29.70 -11.46 -8.65
CA GLY A 74 -30.33 -10.22 -8.18
C GLY A 74 -30.14 -9.87 -6.69
N ALA A 75 -29.41 -10.67 -5.93
CA ALA A 75 -28.99 -10.31 -4.58
C ALA A 75 -27.44 -10.29 -4.50
N PRO A 76 -26.80 -9.20 -3.98
CA PRO A 76 -25.38 -9.21 -3.73
C PRO A 76 -25.04 -10.29 -2.71
N ALA A 77 -23.94 -11.05 -2.93
CA ALA A 77 -23.43 -11.97 -1.93
C ALA A 77 -23.13 -11.19 -0.64
N PRO A 78 -23.56 -11.69 0.53
CA PRO A 78 -23.32 -10.98 1.77
C PRO A 78 -21.81 -10.92 2.05
N LEU A 79 -21.26 -9.70 2.18
CA LEU A 79 -19.95 -9.53 2.81
C LEU A 79 -20.01 -10.09 4.23
N PRO A 80 -18.94 -10.73 4.71
CA PRO A 80 -18.79 -11.00 6.13
C PRO A 80 -18.99 -9.72 6.94
N VAL A 81 -19.70 -9.80 8.05
CA VAL A 81 -19.89 -8.63 8.92
C VAL A 81 -18.51 -8.13 9.34
N ALA A 82 -18.23 -6.88 9.04
CA ALA A 82 -16.96 -6.23 9.36
C ALA A 82 -17.21 -4.84 9.95
N ASP A 83 -16.50 -4.51 11.02
CA ASP A 83 -16.43 -3.17 11.57
C ASP A 83 -15.45 -2.30 10.78
N VAL A 84 -14.38 -2.94 10.29
CA VAL A 84 -13.32 -2.32 9.47
C VAL A 84 -13.02 -3.17 8.26
N ILE A 85 -12.92 -2.52 7.11
CA ILE A 85 -12.50 -3.14 5.86
C ILE A 85 -11.25 -2.43 5.36
N PHE A 86 -10.14 -3.17 5.22
CA PHE A 86 -8.95 -2.67 4.54
C PHE A 86 -8.97 -3.14 3.09
N HIS A 87 -9.19 -2.22 2.16
CA HIS A 87 -9.23 -2.52 0.74
C HIS A 87 -7.84 -2.32 0.11
N LEU A 88 -7.07 -3.42 0.06
CA LEU A 88 -5.70 -3.47 -0.44
C LEU A 88 -5.58 -4.25 -1.75
N ALA A 89 -6.62 -4.99 -2.17
CA ALA A 89 -6.64 -5.73 -3.43
C ALA A 89 -6.52 -4.75 -4.61
N ALA A 90 -5.51 -4.96 -5.46
CA ALA A 90 -5.31 -4.19 -6.68
C ALA A 90 -4.32 -4.90 -7.61
N ALA A 91 -4.48 -4.72 -8.92
CA ALA A 91 -3.42 -4.94 -9.89
C ALA A 91 -2.39 -3.79 -9.78
N VAL A 92 -1.10 -4.09 -10.00
CA VAL A 92 -0.02 -3.09 -9.88
C VAL A 92 0.18 -2.28 -11.16
N SER A 93 0.95 -1.20 -11.07
CA SER A 93 1.06 -0.20 -12.14
C SER A 93 1.46 -0.77 -13.51
N ALA A 94 2.48 -1.63 -13.58
CA ALA A 94 2.90 -2.16 -14.88
C ALA A 94 1.94 -3.22 -15.43
N GLU A 95 1.21 -3.95 -14.59
CA GLU A 95 0.14 -4.85 -15.04
C GLU A 95 -0.99 -4.04 -15.69
N CYS A 96 -1.37 -2.90 -15.11
CA CYS A 96 -2.40 -2.04 -15.66
C CYS A 96 -1.99 -1.33 -16.95
N GLU A 97 -0.70 -1.06 -17.14
CA GLU A 97 -0.17 -0.51 -18.40
C GLU A 97 -0.07 -1.60 -19.48
N ALA A 98 0.27 -2.82 -19.12
CA ALA A 98 0.36 -3.95 -20.04
C ALA A 98 -1.02 -4.46 -20.46
N ASP A 99 -2.00 -4.44 -19.56
CA ASP A 99 -3.37 -4.89 -19.79
C ASP A 99 -4.36 -3.91 -19.14
N PHE A 100 -4.88 -3.01 -19.98
CA PHE A 100 -5.82 -1.97 -19.57
C PHE A 100 -7.11 -2.56 -18.97
N ASP A 101 -7.66 -3.61 -19.59
CA ASP A 101 -8.92 -4.22 -19.15
C ASP A 101 -8.75 -4.95 -17.82
N LEU A 102 -7.62 -5.61 -17.61
CA LEU A 102 -7.25 -6.18 -16.32
C LEU A 102 -7.23 -5.10 -15.24
N GLY A 103 -6.59 -3.95 -15.52
CA GLY A 103 -6.53 -2.82 -14.60
C GLY A 103 -7.91 -2.31 -14.23
N ILE A 104 -8.77 -2.04 -15.20
CA ILE A 104 -10.17 -1.61 -14.98
C ILE A 104 -10.92 -2.62 -14.13
N GLN A 105 -10.82 -3.91 -14.45
CA GLN A 105 -11.55 -4.95 -13.72
C GLN A 105 -11.04 -5.15 -12.30
N ALA A 106 -9.73 -5.23 -12.11
CA ALA A 106 -9.10 -5.54 -10.83
C ALA A 106 -9.08 -4.34 -9.86
N ASN A 107 -8.99 -3.11 -10.36
CA ASN A 107 -8.90 -1.92 -9.52
C ASN A 107 -10.24 -1.20 -9.40
N LEU A 108 -10.88 -0.83 -10.51
CA LEU A 108 -12.13 -0.09 -10.47
C LEU A 108 -13.32 -1.02 -10.22
N GLY A 109 -13.46 -2.10 -10.99
CA GLY A 109 -14.60 -3.01 -10.87
C GLY A 109 -14.68 -3.70 -9.52
N VAL A 110 -13.53 -4.11 -8.95
CA VAL A 110 -13.48 -4.68 -7.59
C VAL A 110 -13.84 -3.63 -6.53
N THR A 111 -13.33 -2.40 -6.65
CA THR A 111 -13.67 -1.30 -5.73
C THR A 111 -15.15 -1.00 -5.78
N GLU A 112 -15.74 -0.87 -6.97
CA GLU A 112 -17.17 -0.62 -7.16
C GLU A 112 -18.03 -1.73 -6.51
N ALA A 113 -17.70 -3.00 -6.77
CA ALA A 113 -18.40 -4.14 -6.20
C ALA A 113 -18.33 -4.15 -4.66
N LEU A 114 -17.16 -3.86 -4.09
CA LEU A 114 -16.98 -3.77 -2.64
C LEU A 114 -17.83 -2.64 -2.03
N LEU A 115 -17.81 -1.46 -2.62
CA LEU A 115 -18.58 -0.32 -2.14
C LEU A 115 -20.10 -0.58 -2.27
N ALA A 116 -20.54 -1.19 -3.35
CA ALA A 116 -21.93 -1.62 -3.52
C ALA A 116 -22.35 -2.62 -2.44
N ALA A 117 -21.49 -3.59 -2.12
CA ALA A 117 -21.74 -4.53 -1.03
C ALA A 117 -21.78 -3.82 0.34
N CYS A 118 -20.86 -2.88 0.62
CA CYS A 118 -20.89 -2.06 1.84
C CYS A 118 -22.20 -1.27 1.98
N ARG A 119 -22.71 -0.72 0.88
CA ARG A 119 -24.01 -0.01 0.88
C ARG A 119 -25.16 -0.91 1.32
N SER A 120 -25.08 -2.22 1.07
CA SER A 120 -26.09 -3.20 1.48
C SER A 120 -26.00 -3.55 2.96
N LEU A 121 -24.86 -3.26 3.62
CA LEU A 121 -24.70 -3.40 5.05
C LEU A 121 -25.39 -2.22 5.76
N ARG A 122 -26.09 -2.52 6.87
CA ARG A 122 -26.73 -1.49 7.71
C ARG A 122 -25.80 -0.94 8.81
N THR A 123 -24.51 -1.32 8.79
CA THR A 123 -23.56 -1.06 9.87
C THR A 123 -22.64 0.14 9.62
N SER A 124 -22.62 0.70 8.40
CA SER A 124 -21.68 1.77 7.99
C SER A 124 -20.24 1.51 8.44
N PRO A 125 -19.57 0.48 7.90
CA PRO A 125 -18.23 0.09 8.33
C PRO A 125 -17.21 1.21 8.06
N VAL A 126 -16.09 1.20 8.79
CA VAL A 126 -14.91 1.98 8.41
C VAL A 126 -14.25 1.27 7.23
N VAL A 127 -14.09 1.95 6.11
CA VAL A 127 -13.40 1.40 4.92
C VAL A 127 -12.13 2.19 4.68
N VAL A 128 -10.98 1.54 4.84
CA VAL A 128 -9.66 2.10 4.54
C VAL A 128 -9.29 1.69 3.12
N PHE A 129 -9.23 2.66 2.21
CA PHE A 129 -8.85 2.45 0.81
C PHE A 129 -7.39 2.82 0.58
N ALA A 130 -6.61 1.87 0.10
CA ALA A 130 -5.22 2.10 -0.32
C ALA A 130 -5.18 2.71 -1.72
N SER A 131 -5.08 4.03 -1.79
CA SER A 131 -4.69 4.77 -2.98
C SER A 131 -3.15 4.82 -3.08
N SER A 132 -2.61 5.66 -3.94
CA SER A 132 -1.19 5.68 -4.28
C SER A 132 -0.70 7.09 -4.57
N LEU A 133 0.61 7.31 -4.40
CA LEU A 133 1.27 8.51 -4.91
C LEU A 133 1.15 8.65 -6.44
N ALA A 134 0.86 7.55 -7.16
CA ALA A 134 0.59 7.56 -8.59
C ALA A 134 -0.71 8.32 -8.98
N ALA A 135 -1.50 8.76 -8.01
CA ALA A 135 -2.56 9.75 -8.21
C ALA A 135 -2.02 11.09 -8.72
N PHE A 136 -0.75 11.35 -8.52
CA PHE A 136 -0.05 12.53 -9.03
C PHE A 136 0.84 12.16 -10.20
N GLY A 137 1.06 13.11 -11.10
CA GLY A 137 1.97 12.95 -12.20
C GLY A 137 2.23 14.29 -12.90
N ASP A 138 3.41 14.40 -13.48
CA ASP A 138 3.84 15.58 -14.23
C ASP A 138 3.31 15.54 -15.66
N SER A 139 2.73 16.62 -16.13
CA SER A 139 2.35 16.80 -17.52
C SER A 139 2.59 18.24 -17.99
N ARG A 140 2.64 18.43 -19.30
CA ARG A 140 2.88 19.75 -19.89
C ARG A 140 1.82 20.78 -19.46
N ASP A 141 0.56 20.37 -19.36
CA ASP A 141 -0.57 21.27 -19.05
C ASP A 141 -0.76 21.45 -17.54
N HIS A 142 -0.31 20.48 -16.74
CA HIS A 142 -0.34 20.51 -15.28
C HIS A 142 1.00 20.02 -14.73
N PRO A 143 2.03 20.86 -14.72
CA PRO A 143 3.33 20.51 -14.18
C PRO A 143 3.20 20.20 -12.68
N LEU A 144 3.92 19.17 -12.25
CA LEU A 144 3.93 18.76 -10.84
C LEU A 144 4.63 19.84 -10.01
N PRO A 145 4.02 20.35 -8.93
CA PRO A 145 4.69 21.30 -8.05
C PRO A 145 5.91 20.67 -7.38
N ALA A 146 6.93 21.49 -7.07
CA ALA A 146 8.16 21.02 -6.42
C ALA A 146 7.90 20.31 -5.08
N VAL A 147 6.81 20.65 -4.39
CA VAL A 147 6.32 19.99 -3.19
C VAL A 147 4.81 19.72 -3.36
N VAL A 148 4.43 18.47 -3.32
CA VAL A 148 3.03 18.03 -3.36
C VAL A 148 2.46 18.04 -1.94
N ASP A 149 1.21 18.45 -1.78
CA ASP A 149 0.50 18.44 -0.51
C ASP A 149 -0.91 17.84 -0.64
N ASP A 150 -1.69 17.87 0.45
CA ASP A 150 -3.04 17.30 0.50
C ASP A 150 -4.07 18.09 -0.35
N GLN A 151 -3.73 19.29 -0.82
CA GLN A 151 -4.57 20.14 -1.66
C GLN A 151 -4.14 20.10 -3.14
N THR A 152 -2.99 19.51 -3.45
CA THR A 152 -2.52 19.36 -4.81
C THR A 152 -3.50 18.53 -5.62
N LEU A 153 -3.92 19.05 -6.77
CA LEU A 153 -4.86 18.36 -7.67
C LEU A 153 -4.25 17.05 -8.18
N PRO A 154 -4.94 15.91 -8.03
CA PRO A 154 -4.53 14.67 -8.67
C PRO A 154 -4.49 14.82 -10.20
N ASN A 155 -3.37 14.45 -10.81
CA ASN A 155 -3.17 14.45 -12.24
C ASN A 155 -2.43 13.17 -12.67
N PRO A 156 -3.07 11.99 -12.56
CA PRO A 156 -2.41 10.72 -12.82
C PRO A 156 -1.98 10.58 -14.29
N GLN A 157 -0.78 10.07 -14.52
CA GLN A 157 -0.21 9.84 -15.85
C GLN A 157 -0.10 8.35 -16.20
N THR A 158 -0.77 7.48 -15.44
CA THR A 158 -0.81 6.04 -15.66
C THR A 158 -2.23 5.51 -15.47
N SER A 159 -2.58 4.41 -16.17
CA SER A 159 -3.87 3.73 -16.02
C SER A 159 -4.16 3.36 -14.57
N TYR A 160 -3.14 2.85 -13.86
CA TYR A 160 -3.22 2.56 -12.43
C TYR A 160 -3.56 3.81 -11.59
N GLY A 161 -2.87 4.92 -11.85
CA GLY A 161 -3.11 6.18 -11.14
C GLY A 161 -4.51 6.71 -11.38
N VAL A 162 -5.00 6.66 -12.62
CA VAL A 162 -6.38 7.04 -12.98
C VAL A 162 -7.40 6.19 -12.21
N GLN A 163 -7.22 4.88 -12.19
CA GLN A 163 -8.11 3.96 -11.47
C GLN A 163 -8.13 4.25 -9.96
N LYS A 164 -6.97 4.57 -9.37
CA LYS A 164 -6.88 4.95 -7.95
C LYS A 164 -7.62 6.27 -7.68
N VAL A 165 -7.48 7.28 -8.51
CA VAL A 165 -8.19 8.57 -8.37
C VAL A 165 -9.70 8.38 -8.50
N ILE A 166 -10.17 7.57 -9.45
CA ILE A 166 -11.60 7.24 -9.56
C ILE A 166 -12.08 6.55 -8.27
N GLY A 167 -11.32 5.60 -7.74
CA GLY A 167 -11.60 4.94 -6.47
C GLY A 167 -11.69 5.93 -5.29
N GLU A 168 -10.79 6.94 -5.22
CA GLU A 168 -10.85 8.02 -4.22
C GLU A 168 -12.17 8.78 -4.28
N GLN A 169 -12.63 9.13 -5.50
CA GLN A 169 -13.90 9.85 -5.70
C GLN A 169 -15.11 9.00 -5.32
N LEU A 170 -15.11 7.71 -5.66
CA LEU A 170 -16.16 6.79 -5.23
C LEU A 170 -16.20 6.68 -3.70
N MET A 171 -15.06 6.50 -3.04
CA MET A 171 -14.97 6.46 -1.58
C MET A 171 -15.53 7.74 -0.94
N ALA A 172 -15.19 8.90 -1.49
CA ALA A 172 -15.67 10.19 -1.01
C ALA A 172 -17.20 10.32 -1.15
N ASP A 173 -17.78 9.87 -2.26
CA ASP A 173 -19.23 9.95 -2.48
C ASP A 173 -20.02 8.96 -1.62
N TYR A 174 -19.55 7.73 -1.49
CA TYR A 174 -20.18 6.74 -0.60
C TYR A 174 -20.13 7.18 0.88
N THR A 175 -19.05 7.84 1.28
CA THR A 175 -18.93 8.47 2.61
C THR A 175 -19.91 9.62 2.75
N ARG A 176 -20.01 10.52 1.75
CA ARG A 176 -20.95 11.63 1.75
C ARG A 176 -22.42 11.16 1.86
N LYS A 177 -22.73 10.01 1.27
CA LYS A 177 -24.05 9.38 1.34
C LYS A 177 -24.31 8.62 2.65
N GLY A 178 -23.30 8.48 3.52
CA GLY A 178 -23.42 7.78 4.81
C GLY A 178 -23.47 6.25 4.69
N PHE A 179 -23.09 5.69 3.54
CA PHE A 179 -23.09 4.23 3.35
C PHE A 179 -21.94 3.55 4.09
N LEU A 180 -20.84 4.29 4.30
CA LEU A 180 -19.65 3.85 5.00
C LEU A 180 -18.90 5.06 5.57
N ARG A 181 -17.89 4.81 6.41
CA ARG A 181 -16.94 5.81 6.88
C ARG A 181 -15.62 5.61 6.14
N GLY A 182 -15.43 6.35 5.06
CA GLY A 182 -14.28 6.21 4.18
C GLY A 182 -13.02 6.86 4.72
N ARG A 183 -11.90 6.15 4.59
CA ARG A 183 -10.55 6.60 4.94
C ARG A 183 -9.62 6.29 3.78
N THR A 184 -9.41 7.25 2.90
CA THR A 184 -8.55 7.06 1.74
C THR A 184 -7.16 7.56 2.05
N VAL A 185 -6.16 6.68 1.93
CA VAL A 185 -4.74 6.99 2.12
C VAL A 185 -3.97 6.77 0.83
N ARG A 186 -3.17 7.75 0.40
CA ARG A 186 -2.22 7.61 -0.69
C ARG A 186 -0.93 7.05 -0.12
N LEU A 187 -0.63 5.81 -0.49
CA LEU A 187 0.59 5.13 -0.10
C LEU A 187 1.76 5.66 -0.93
N MET A 188 2.90 5.82 -0.29
CA MET A 188 4.16 6.13 -0.94
C MET A 188 4.76 4.87 -1.56
N THR A 189 5.89 4.98 -2.25
CA THR A 189 6.60 3.79 -2.70
C THR A 189 7.09 2.99 -1.51
N VAL A 190 6.49 1.82 -1.30
CA VAL A 190 6.86 0.96 -0.17
C VAL A 190 8.19 0.27 -0.47
N CYS A 191 9.19 0.47 0.39
CA CYS A 191 10.55 -0.04 0.29
C CYS A 191 11.07 -0.40 1.71
N VAL A 192 11.73 -1.53 1.94
CA VAL A 192 12.12 -2.59 0.99
C VAL A 192 11.02 -3.66 0.99
N ARG A 193 10.53 -4.04 -0.19
CA ARG A 193 9.55 -5.12 -0.32
C ARG A 193 10.30 -6.46 -0.32
N PRO A 194 9.87 -7.45 0.48
CA PRO A 194 10.40 -8.80 0.42
C PRO A 194 9.94 -9.54 -0.85
N GLY A 195 10.51 -10.71 -1.09
CA GLY A 195 10.10 -11.61 -2.16
C GLY A 195 10.75 -11.30 -3.51
N ARG A 196 10.20 -11.86 -4.59
CA ARG A 196 10.73 -11.70 -5.94
C ARG A 196 10.38 -10.32 -6.52
N PRO A 197 11.18 -9.80 -7.48
CA PRO A 197 10.82 -8.63 -8.25
C PRO A 197 9.41 -8.77 -8.81
N ASN A 198 8.60 -7.73 -8.70
CA ASN A 198 7.28 -7.67 -9.30
C ASN A 198 7.27 -6.65 -10.45
N ALA A 199 6.22 -6.69 -11.26
CA ALA A 199 6.03 -5.80 -12.41
C ALA A 199 5.68 -4.34 -12.05
N ALA A 200 5.90 -3.87 -10.80
CA ALA A 200 5.73 -2.46 -10.47
C ALA A 200 6.90 -1.65 -11.03
N ALA A 201 6.61 -0.48 -11.65
CA ALA A 201 7.65 0.42 -12.17
C ALA A 201 8.67 0.85 -11.09
N SER A 202 8.25 0.89 -9.82
CA SER A 202 9.11 1.16 -8.66
C SER A 202 9.76 -0.09 -8.06
N GLY A 203 9.59 -1.27 -8.67
CA GLY A 203 10.09 -2.54 -8.14
C GLY A 203 11.60 -2.55 -7.92
N PHE A 204 12.35 -1.90 -8.82
CA PHE A 204 13.80 -1.80 -8.76
C PHE A 204 14.30 -1.13 -7.46
N LEU A 205 13.55 -0.20 -6.86
CA LEU A 205 13.95 0.48 -5.62
C LEU A 205 14.08 -0.50 -4.44
N SER A 206 13.31 -1.59 -4.47
CA SER A 206 13.51 -2.68 -3.50
C SER A 206 14.58 -3.66 -3.97
N SER A 207 14.67 -3.91 -5.28
CA SER A 207 15.63 -4.86 -5.86
C SER A 207 17.08 -4.44 -5.63
N ILE A 208 17.41 -3.16 -5.81
CA ILE A 208 18.77 -2.63 -5.60
C ILE A 208 19.25 -2.70 -4.14
N ILE A 209 18.38 -3.05 -3.22
CA ILE A 209 18.72 -3.29 -1.80
C ILE A 209 18.66 -4.78 -1.50
N ARG A 210 17.54 -5.43 -1.82
CA ARG A 210 17.24 -6.81 -1.44
C ARG A 210 18.20 -7.82 -2.09
N GLU A 211 18.42 -7.71 -3.41
CA GLU A 211 19.27 -8.62 -4.15
C GLU A 211 20.75 -8.50 -3.71
N PRO A 212 21.35 -7.29 -3.61
CA PRO A 212 22.70 -7.14 -3.08
C PRO A 212 22.88 -7.69 -1.65
N LEU A 213 21.89 -7.48 -0.76
CA LEU A 213 21.92 -8.09 0.58
C LEU A 213 21.89 -9.62 0.54
N ALA A 214 21.36 -10.22 -0.53
CA ALA A 214 21.37 -11.67 -0.78
C ALA A 214 22.58 -12.12 -1.61
N GLY A 215 23.54 -11.24 -1.91
CA GLY A 215 24.72 -11.53 -2.73
C GLY A 215 24.41 -11.66 -4.23
N GLN A 216 23.31 -11.07 -4.69
CA GLN A 216 22.88 -11.13 -6.09
C GLN A 216 23.00 -9.75 -6.75
N ARG A 217 23.22 -9.74 -8.07
CA ARG A 217 23.23 -8.49 -8.83
C ARG A 217 21.83 -7.94 -9.02
N ALA A 218 21.73 -6.61 -9.03
CA ALA A 218 20.48 -5.90 -9.27
C ALA A 218 20.67 -4.81 -10.32
N VAL A 219 19.67 -4.61 -11.18
CA VAL A 219 19.68 -3.54 -12.20
C VAL A 219 18.99 -2.30 -11.64
N CYS A 220 19.68 -1.15 -11.74
CA CYS A 220 19.11 0.17 -11.50
C CYS A 220 18.85 0.87 -12.84
N PRO A 221 17.57 1.09 -13.23
CA PRO A 221 17.22 1.65 -14.54
C PRO A 221 17.21 3.18 -14.59
N VAL A 222 17.47 3.86 -13.47
CA VAL A 222 17.44 5.32 -13.37
C VAL A 222 18.78 5.89 -12.92
N GLY A 223 18.97 7.20 -13.15
CA GLY A 223 20.20 7.88 -12.72
C GLY A 223 20.29 8.04 -11.19
N PRO A 224 21.53 8.16 -10.63
CA PRO A 224 21.77 8.26 -9.20
C PRO A 224 21.10 9.47 -8.54
N GLN A 225 20.89 10.55 -9.27
CA GLN A 225 20.24 11.78 -8.75
C GLN A 225 18.71 11.74 -8.80
N THR A 226 18.11 10.63 -9.24
CA THR A 226 16.65 10.46 -9.24
C THR A 226 16.13 10.47 -7.81
N ALA A 227 15.35 11.48 -7.46
CA ALA A 227 14.73 11.59 -6.14
C ALA A 227 13.41 10.80 -6.09
N VAL A 228 13.16 10.14 -4.97
CA VAL A 228 11.99 9.29 -4.75
C VAL A 228 11.38 9.49 -3.36
N ALA A 229 10.08 9.30 -3.26
CA ALA A 229 9.34 9.33 -2.00
C ALA A 229 9.06 7.90 -1.52
N LEU A 230 9.65 7.52 -0.40
CA LEU A 230 9.61 6.17 0.14
C LEU A 230 8.92 6.11 1.51
N ALA A 231 8.35 4.96 1.81
CA ALA A 231 7.93 4.60 3.16
C ALA A 231 8.27 3.13 3.43
N SER A 232 8.70 2.82 4.66
CA SER A 232 8.87 1.43 5.08
C SER A 232 7.52 0.71 5.13
N PRO A 233 7.53 -0.64 5.03
CA PRO A 233 6.32 -1.43 5.27
C PRO A 233 5.70 -1.14 6.65
N ALA A 234 6.52 -0.93 7.68
CA ALA A 234 6.06 -0.63 9.03
C ALA A 234 5.30 0.71 9.09
N ARG A 235 5.84 1.78 8.51
CA ARG A 235 5.16 3.08 8.43
C ARG A 235 3.88 3.02 7.61
N THR A 236 3.89 2.23 6.53
CA THR A 236 2.69 2.01 5.70
C THR A 236 1.58 1.32 6.52
N ILE A 237 1.89 0.26 7.27
CA ILE A 237 0.92 -0.42 8.15
C ILE A 237 0.44 0.51 9.26
N GLN A 238 1.33 1.29 9.88
CA GLN A 238 0.96 2.31 10.87
C GLN A 238 -0.06 3.30 10.28
N GLY A 239 0.16 3.79 9.05
CA GLY A 239 -0.75 4.69 8.35
C GLY A 239 -2.12 4.09 8.12
N LEU A 240 -2.20 2.83 7.65
CA LEU A 240 -3.45 2.11 7.46
C LEU A 240 -4.22 1.93 8.78
N ARG A 241 -3.53 1.52 9.85
CA ARG A 241 -4.14 1.36 11.18
C ARG A 241 -4.64 2.68 11.74
N ARG A 242 -3.84 3.75 11.60
CA ARG A 242 -4.23 5.08 12.07
C ARG A 242 -5.44 5.62 11.33
N ALA A 243 -5.55 5.36 10.04
CA ALA A 243 -6.74 5.69 9.25
C ALA A 243 -8.00 4.99 9.79
N ALA A 244 -7.92 3.71 10.14
CA ALA A 244 -9.03 2.97 10.74
C ALA A 244 -9.40 3.48 12.15
N ALA A 245 -8.41 3.89 12.91
CA ALA A 245 -8.55 4.39 14.28
C ALA A 245 -9.19 5.78 14.37
N SER A 246 -9.00 6.62 13.35
CA SER A 246 -9.46 8.02 13.35
C SER A 246 -10.99 8.10 13.29
N ASP A 247 -11.60 8.90 14.16
CA ASP A 247 -12.99 9.32 14.01
C ASP A 247 -13.16 10.30 12.84
N ASP A 248 -14.39 10.70 12.55
CA ASP A 248 -14.70 11.52 11.38
C ASP A 248 -14.15 12.95 11.53
N ASP A 249 -14.17 13.49 12.75
CA ASP A 249 -13.68 14.84 13.07
C ASP A 249 -12.16 14.90 12.96
N THR A 250 -11.47 13.93 13.57
CA THR A 250 -10.00 13.80 13.51
C THR A 250 -9.51 13.50 12.09
N TRP A 251 -10.25 12.70 11.32
CA TRP A 251 -9.94 12.44 9.92
C TRP A 251 -10.06 13.70 9.04
N GLY A 252 -10.98 14.60 9.37
CA GLY A 252 -11.05 15.95 8.84
C GLY A 252 -11.50 16.04 7.38
N GLY A 253 -12.39 15.16 6.91
CA GLY A 253 -12.98 15.28 5.58
C GLY A 253 -13.08 13.98 4.80
N ARG A 254 -13.32 14.08 3.48
CA ARG A 254 -13.53 12.93 2.58
C ARG A 254 -12.43 12.75 1.53
N SER A 255 -11.56 13.75 1.38
CA SER A 255 -10.42 13.67 0.45
C SER A 255 -9.35 12.70 0.95
N ALA A 256 -8.58 12.18 0.02
CA ALA A 256 -7.44 11.32 0.34
C ALA A 256 -6.37 12.04 1.16
N VAL A 257 -5.72 11.31 2.06
CA VAL A 257 -4.60 11.77 2.88
C VAL A 257 -3.31 11.20 2.31
N ASN A 258 -2.32 12.06 2.05
CA ASN A 258 -0.99 11.61 1.68
C ASN A 258 -0.27 11.08 2.92
N LEU A 259 0.19 9.81 2.91
CA LEU A 259 1.03 9.31 4.00
C LEU A 259 2.41 9.97 3.97
N PRO A 260 3.08 10.09 5.13
CA PRO A 260 4.42 10.65 5.20
C PRO A 260 5.42 9.85 4.37
N ALA A 261 6.39 10.56 3.78
CA ALA A 261 7.44 9.98 2.96
C ALA A 261 8.82 10.43 3.40
N LEU A 262 9.78 9.53 3.35
CA LEU A 262 11.19 9.86 3.32
C LEU A 262 11.57 10.19 1.86
N THR A 263 12.10 11.38 1.62
CA THR A 263 12.67 11.76 0.32
C THR A 263 14.16 11.46 0.30
N VAL A 264 14.59 10.65 -0.65
CA VAL A 264 16.00 10.30 -0.89
C VAL A 264 16.28 10.24 -2.38
N THR A 265 17.53 10.42 -2.77
CA THR A 265 18.00 10.06 -4.13
C THR A 265 18.36 8.58 -4.18
N VAL A 266 18.43 8.02 -5.39
CA VAL A 266 18.90 6.64 -5.56
C VAL A 266 20.38 6.53 -5.12
N ALA A 267 21.19 7.59 -5.26
CA ALA A 267 22.55 7.65 -4.73
C ALA A 267 22.56 7.50 -3.21
N ASP A 268 21.69 8.22 -2.48
CA ASP A 268 21.57 8.10 -1.02
C ASP A 268 21.17 6.67 -0.59
N MET A 269 20.33 6.02 -1.39
CA MET A 269 19.94 4.62 -1.14
C MET A 269 21.13 3.66 -1.26
N VAL A 270 21.96 3.85 -2.30
CA VAL A 270 23.16 3.02 -2.53
C VAL A 270 24.22 3.29 -1.48
N GLU A 271 24.43 4.54 -1.08
CA GLU A 271 25.32 4.91 0.01
C GLU A 271 24.88 4.27 1.33
N ALA A 272 23.60 4.31 1.66
CA ALA A 272 23.07 3.66 2.85
C ALA A 272 23.25 2.13 2.80
N LEU A 273 23.11 1.50 1.62
CA LEU A 273 23.42 0.07 1.45
C LEU A 273 24.89 -0.21 1.71
N GLU A 274 25.80 0.62 1.19
CA GLU A 274 27.24 0.49 1.41
C GLU A 274 27.59 0.61 2.90
N GLN A 275 26.99 1.58 3.60
CA GLN A 275 27.20 1.76 5.04
C GLN A 275 26.73 0.58 5.88
N VAL A 276 25.66 -0.13 5.46
CA VAL A 276 25.08 -1.26 6.21
C VAL A 276 25.72 -2.60 5.83
N ALA A 277 26.02 -2.81 4.55
CA ALA A 277 26.40 -4.11 4.00
C ALA A 277 27.80 -4.11 3.32
N GLY A 278 28.49 -3.00 3.30
CA GLY A 278 29.82 -2.83 2.73
C GLY A 278 29.84 -2.55 1.22
N PRO A 279 31.02 -2.15 0.70
CA PRO A 279 31.17 -1.76 -0.70
C PRO A 279 30.94 -2.93 -1.68
N GLU A 280 31.16 -4.17 -1.26
CA GLU A 280 30.91 -5.34 -2.10
C GLU A 280 29.41 -5.45 -2.46
N ALA A 281 28.52 -5.19 -1.50
CA ALA A 281 27.08 -5.20 -1.74
C ALA A 281 26.67 -4.06 -2.70
N ALA A 282 27.16 -2.84 -2.49
CA ALA A 282 26.89 -1.71 -3.39
C ALA A 282 27.43 -1.97 -4.81
N GLY A 283 28.57 -2.67 -4.94
CA GLY A 283 29.16 -3.08 -6.22
C GLY A 283 28.36 -4.13 -7.01
N LEU A 284 27.31 -4.69 -6.43
CA LEU A 284 26.38 -5.60 -7.12
C LEU A 284 25.27 -4.86 -7.89
N ILE A 285 25.23 -3.53 -7.85
CA ILE A 285 24.24 -2.73 -8.56
C ILE A 285 24.75 -2.39 -9.96
N ASP A 286 24.03 -2.87 -10.98
CA ASP A 286 24.30 -2.56 -12.38
C ASP A 286 23.45 -1.35 -12.81
N TRP A 287 24.10 -0.26 -13.18
CA TRP A 287 23.46 0.94 -13.70
C TRP A 287 23.18 0.78 -15.19
N VAL A 288 21.94 0.41 -15.53
CA VAL A 288 21.50 0.20 -16.92
C VAL A 288 20.31 1.15 -17.20
N PRO A 289 20.57 2.36 -17.72
CA PRO A 289 19.53 3.35 -17.93
C PRO A 289 18.40 2.85 -18.84
N ASP A 290 17.16 2.97 -18.36
CA ASP A 290 15.94 2.75 -19.14
C ASP A 290 15.14 4.06 -19.18
N PRO A 291 15.06 4.73 -20.36
CA PRO A 291 14.32 5.98 -20.50
C PRO A 291 12.82 5.87 -20.19
N ALA A 292 12.20 4.68 -20.38
CA ALA A 292 10.81 4.48 -20.08
C ALA A 292 10.58 4.41 -18.57
N ALA A 293 11.39 3.62 -17.84
CA ALA A 293 11.35 3.55 -16.38
C ALA A 293 11.68 4.91 -15.75
N ALA A 294 12.71 5.61 -16.26
CA ALA A 294 13.09 6.93 -15.77
C ALA A 294 11.96 7.95 -15.92
N ARG A 295 11.25 7.96 -17.05
CA ARG A 295 10.11 8.85 -17.29
C ARG A 295 8.97 8.61 -16.31
N ILE A 296 8.64 7.37 -16.03
CA ILE A 296 7.58 7.00 -15.07
C ILE A 296 7.96 7.45 -13.66
N VAL A 297 9.18 7.14 -13.23
CA VAL A 297 9.63 7.42 -11.85
C VAL A 297 9.81 8.91 -11.61
N SER A 298 10.40 9.65 -12.57
CA SER A 298 10.58 11.10 -12.47
C SER A 298 9.26 11.88 -12.57
N GLY A 299 8.20 11.26 -13.10
CA GLY A 299 6.87 11.84 -13.16
C GLY A 299 6.13 11.80 -11.82
N TRP A 300 6.63 11.06 -10.81
CA TRP A 300 6.01 11.02 -9.49
C TRP A 300 6.59 12.05 -8.52
N PRO A 301 5.80 12.52 -7.53
CA PRO A 301 6.31 13.44 -6.53
C PRO A 301 7.41 12.78 -5.68
N ALA A 302 8.54 13.47 -5.55
CA ALA A 302 9.61 13.06 -4.65
C ALA A 302 9.53 13.78 -3.29
N ARG A 303 8.89 14.96 -3.22
CA ARG A 303 8.75 15.75 -2.00
C ARG A 303 7.29 15.98 -1.68
N LEU A 304 6.90 15.64 -0.45
CA LEU A 304 5.54 15.81 0.02
C LEU A 304 5.51 16.60 1.33
N ARG A 305 4.51 17.47 1.45
CA ARG A 305 4.09 18.06 2.72
C ARG A 305 2.78 17.37 3.15
N THR A 306 2.81 16.72 4.29
CA THR A 306 1.75 15.80 4.74
C THR A 306 1.16 16.25 6.07
N ASP A 307 0.67 17.51 6.11
CA ASP A 307 0.20 18.18 7.35
C ASP A 307 -0.98 17.40 7.97
N ARG A 308 -1.91 16.86 7.16
CA ARG A 308 -3.03 16.05 7.68
C ARG A 308 -2.53 14.75 8.32
N ALA A 309 -1.59 14.07 7.70
CA ALA A 309 -1.00 12.87 8.30
C ALA A 309 -0.20 13.17 9.57
N ALA A 310 0.51 14.30 9.60
CA ALA A 310 1.20 14.78 10.82
C ALA A 310 0.20 15.07 11.94
N GLY A 311 -0.95 15.69 11.64
CA GLY A 311 -2.06 15.88 12.58
C GLY A 311 -2.64 14.58 13.13
N LEU A 312 -2.53 13.47 12.37
CA LEU A 312 -2.87 12.13 12.81
C LEU A 312 -1.75 11.45 13.62
N GLY A 313 -0.63 12.13 13.90
CA GLY A 313 0.53 11.59 14.61
C GLY A 313 1.41 10.66 13.76
N LEU A 314 1.29 10.73 12.43
CA LEU A 314 2.11 9.95 11.51
C LEU A 314 3.39 10.73 11.15
N THR A 315 4.51 10.03 11.08
CA THR A 315 5.82 10.58 10.71
C THR A 315 6.48 9.69 9.66
N PRO A 316 7.36 10.25 8.81
CA PRO A 316 8.14 9.44 7.87
C PRO A 316 9.14 8.54 8.61
N ASP A 317 9.77 7.65 7.87
CA ASP A 317 10.97 6.96 8.34
C ASP A 317 12.09 7.99 8.62
N PRO A 318 12.94 7.80 9.62
CA PRO A 318 13.96 8.78 9.98
C PRO A 318 15.06 8.90 8.93
N ASP A 319 15.46 7.79 8.34
CA ASP A 319 16.47 7.68 7.29
C ASP A 319 16.33 6.36 6.53
N PHE A 320 17.06 6.24 5.41
CA PHE A 320 16.98 5.04 4.58
C PHE A 320 17.80 3.87 5.15
N ARG A 321 18.83 4.15 5.94
CA ARG A 321 19.63 3.13 6.62
C ARG A 321 18.76 2.29 7.57
N SER A 322 17.94 2.94 8.39
CA SER A 322 17.01 2.23 9.29
C SER A 322 16.00 1.38 8.54
N MET A 323 15.58 1.78 7.32
CA MET A 323 14.71 0.95 6.47
C MET A 323 15.42 -0.33 6.00
N ILE A 324 16.72 -0.26 5.68
CA ILE A 324 17.53 -1.43 5.34
C ILE A 324 17.71 -2.34 6.57
N GLU A 325 18.05 -1.77 7.72
CA GLU A 325 18.23 -2.52 8.97
C GLU A 325 16.95 -3.26 9.39
N MET A 326 15.79 -2.62 9.27
CA MET A 326 14.49 -3.26 9.47
C MET A 326 14.28 -4.43 8.52
N HIS A 327 14.58 -4.26 7.23
CA HIS A 327 14.45 -5.35 6.24
C HIS A 327 15.34 -6.54 6.59
N ILE A 328 16.58 -6.30 7.01
CA ILE A 328 17.51 -7.36 7.44
C ILE A 328 16.95 -8.10 8.67
N ALA A 329 16.49 -7.37 9.67
CA ALA A 329 15.92 -7.95 10.88
C ALA A 329 14.71 -8.85 10.59
N GLU A 330 13.80 -8.39 9.72
CA GLU A 330 12.62 -9.13 9.30
C GLU A 330 12.96 -10.39 8.48
N THR A 331 13.94 -10.27 7.59
CA THR A 331 14.39 -11.41 6.77
C THR A 331 15.02 -12.50 7.65
N ARG A 332 15.76 -12.13 8.69
CA ARG A 332 16.34 -13.08 9.66
C ARG A 332 15.29 -13.72 10.56
N ALA A 333 14.21 -13.02 10.89
CA ALA A 333 13.14 -13.54 11.73
C ALA A 333 12.16 -14.46 10.95
N ALA A 334 12.20 -14.47 9.62
CA ALA A 334 11.33 -15.31 8.81
C ALA A 334 11.76 -16.81 8.92
N PRO A 335 10.89 -17.73 9.35
CA PRO A 335 11.24 -19.15 9.45
C PRO A 335 11.54 -19.72 8.06
N GLY A 336 12.74 -20.26 7.86
CA GLY A 336 13.09 -21.05 6.67
C GLY A 336 14.26 -20.59 5.81
N GLN A 337 15.05 -19.57 6.20
CA GLN A 337 16.34 -19.32 5.54
C GLN A 337 17.50 -19.85 6.37
N PRO A 338 18.43 -20.63 5.76
CA PRO A 338 19.61 -21.08 6.46
C PRO A 338 20.47 -19.86 6.84
N THR A 339 20.76 -19.73 8.11
CA THR A 339 21.81 -18.83 8.62
C THR A 339 23.13 -19.22 7.96
N ARG A 340 23.64 -18.39 7.04
CA ARG A 340 25.03 -18.51 6.61
C ARG A 340 25.89 -18.08 7.79
N SER A 341 26.61 -19.07 8.36
CA SER A 341 27.73 -18.89 9.27
C SER A 341 28.93 -18.28 8.55
#